data_a08b583e3cde2f3f42302b04aeb1b28c
#
_entry.id   a08b583e3cde2f3f42302b04aeb1b28c
#
_cell.length_a   1.000
_cell.length_b   1.000
_cell.length_c   1.000
_cell.angle_alpha   90.00
_cell.angle_beta   90.00
_cell.angle_gamma   90.00
#
_symmetry.space_group_name_H-M   'P 1'
#
loop_
_entity.id
_entity.type
_entity.pdbx_description
1 polymer ?
#
loop_
_entity_poly.entity_id
_entity_poly.type
_entity_poly.pdbx_seq_one_letter_code
_entity_poly.pdbx_strand_id
1 'polypeptide(L)'
;MPKKKKYPRLKNGFGSIRRLSGNRTNPYAVFAPSTYRDERGYQIYDKALAYCPTWETGFSVLAMYHTGQYKEGDSVPNLLEDVAHSQLAPVVNKILSVLNIGGIEGETFAQVYDKFMEWKFGENNRKLSKSAQASYRTAFKNCAVLHDKVFSQIKTVDLQNVVDDCPLKHASKELIVNLFKQMYKYADIHELIEKDYSTHVSIKTENDDIKGVPFTKDDIKKLWANSDNSICANILIMIYSGLRISEYESAEINLKDGYFFGGVKTDAGKNRYVPIHSAILPLIKENPNRLNSTIEHFRVKMYNVLENLGIEKHTPHDCRHTFAMLCDECGVKDTDKKFIMGHAFQDVSNAVYGHRTLDYLKEQIGLIKVNK
;
A
#
# COMPACT_ATOMS: atom_id res chain seq x y z
N MET A 1 -4.27 -14.23 -51.38
CA MET A 1 -4.41 -12.79 -51.11
C MET A 1 -4.82 -12.63 -49.67
N PRO A 2 -4.15 -11.80 -48.82
CA PRO A 2 -4.55 -11.58 -47.45
C PRO A 2 -5.95 -10.94 -47.43
N LYS A 3 -6.83 -11.44 -46.55
CA LYS A 3 -8.17 -10.90 -46.39
C LYS A 3 -8.08 -9.43 -45.96
N LYS A 4 -8.71 -8.49 -46.68
CA LYS A 4 -8.78 -7.07 -46.29
C LYS A 4 -9.42 -6.97 -44.93
N LYS A 5 -8.72 -6.31 -43.97
CA LYS A 5 -9.23 -6.02 -42.61
C LYS A 5 -10.55 -5.22 -42.76
N LYS A 6 -11.69 -5.76 -42.30
CA LYS A 6 -12.96 -5.07 -42.25
C LYS A 6 -13.08 -4.29 -40.97
N TYR A 7 -13.07 -2.98 -41.03
CA TYR A 7 -13.33 -2.13 -39.86
C TYR A 7 -14.83 -2.09 -39.56
N PRO A 8 -15.22 -1.91 -38.28
CA PRO A 8 -16.62 -1.83 -37.87
C PRO A 8 -17.29 -0.58 -38.43
N ARG A 9 -18.60 -0.67 -38.66
CA ARG A 9 -19.43 0.46 -39.09
C ARG A 9 -19.67 1.38 -37.88
N LEU A 10 -19.34 2.66 -38.03
CA LEU A 10 -19.61 3.67 -37.01
C LEU A 10 -21.11 3.92 -36.88
N LYS A 11 -21.57 4.28 -35.67
CA LYS A 11 -22.97 4.61 -35.39
C LYS A 11 -23.39 5.87 -36.19
N ASN A 12 -24.66 5.91 -36.53
CA ASN A 12 -25.24 7.11 -37.17
C ASN A 12 -25.01 8.35 -36.29
N GLY A 13 -24.56 9.45 -36.90
CA GLY A 13 -24.23 10.68 -36.19
C GLY A 13 -22.81 10.76 -35.62
N PHE A 14 -21.99 9.72 -35.74
CA PHE A 14 -20.59 9.77 -35.27
C PHE A 14 -19.62 10.32 -36.33
N GLY A 15 -19.98 10.36 -37.59
CA GLY A 15 -19.14 10.71 -38.71
C GLY A 15 -18.73 9.48 -39.52
N SER A 16 -17.76 9.63 -40.44
CA SER A 16 -17.28 8.49 -41.25
C SER A 16 -15.79 8.54 -41.51
N ILE A 17 -15.18 7.34 -41.65
CA ILE A 17 -13.79 7.17 -42.05
C ILE A 17 -13.77 6.34 -43.31
N ARG A 18 -13.23 6.90 -44.38
CA ARG A 18 -13.20 6.26 -45.72
C ARG A 18 -11.77 6.06 -46.20
N ARG A 19 -11.46 4.85 -46.64
CA ARG A 19 -10.17 4.60 -47.29
C ARG A 19 -10.21 5.10 -48.72
N LEU A 20 -9.29 5.96 -49.04
CA LEU A 20 -9.07 6.47 -50.42
C LEU A 20 -8.24 5.48 -51.24
N SER A 21 -8.46 5.48 -52.55
CA SER A 21 -7.68 4.69 -53.50
C SER A 21 -6.33 5.34 -53.79
N GLY A 22 -5.38 4.54 -54.33
CA GLY A 22 -4.04 4.98 -54.71
C GLY A 22 -3.00 4.83 -53.59
N ASN A 23 -1.74 5.15 -53.93
CA ASN A 23 -0.58 5.04 -53.05
C ASN A 23 -0.40 6.35 -52.27
N ARG A 24 -1.09 6.49 -51.15
CA ARG A 24 -1.13 7.70 -50.31
C ARG A 24 -0.49 7.44 -48.97
N THR A 25 0.28 8.38 -48.45
CA THR A 25 0.85 8.34 -47.07
C THR A 25 -0.26 8.33 -46.04
N ASN A 26 -1.35 9.11 -46.25
CA ASN A 26 -2.52 9.19 -45.39
C ASN A 26 -3.77 8.72 -46.13
N PRO A 27 -4.01 7.40 -46.23
CA PRO A 27 -5.09 6.86 -47.07
C PRO A 27 -6.49 6.95 -46.44
N TYR A 28 -6.65 7.36 -45.22
CA TYR A 28 -7.94 7.42 -44.54
C TYR A 28 -8.42 8.86 -44.42
N ALA A 29 -9.51 9.19 -45.09
CA ALA A 29 -10.19 10.47 -44.99
C ALA A 29 -11.27 10.40 -43.90
N VAL A 30 -11.24 11.32 -42.96
CA VAL A 30 -12.13 11.45 -41.80
C VAL A 30 -13.14 12.54 -42.04
N PHE A 31 -14.42 12.27 -41.84
CA PHE A 31 -15.50 13.22 -42.06
C PHE A 31 -16.30 13.39 -40.77
N ALA A 32 -16.56 14.65 -40.39
CA ALA A 32 -17.45 14.97 -39.28
C ALA A 32 -18.91 14.51 -39.57
N PRO A 33 -19.75 14.39 -38.54
CA PRO A 33 -21.17 14.12 -38.76
C PRO A 33 -21.79 15.18 -39.67
N SER A 34 -22.53 14.74 -40.73
CA SER A 34 -23.25 15.62 -41.61
C SER A 34 -24.75 15.39 -41.49
N THR A 35 -25.52 16.46 -41.46
CA THR A 35 -26.99 16.43 -41.51
C THR A 35 -27.53 16.52 -42.95
N TYR A 36 -26.65 16.88 -43.91
CA TYR A 36 -27.04 17.01 -45.31
C TYR A 36 -27.15 15.65 -46.00
N ARG A 37 -28.20 15.49 -46.79
CA ARG A 37 -28.47 14.26 -47.55
C ARG A 37 -28.71 14.63 -49.04
N ASP A 38 -28.33 13.73 -49.93
CA ASP A 38 -28.65 13.83 -51.35
C ASP A 38 -30.12 13.42 -51.61
N GLU A 39 -30.57 13.57 -52.84
CA GLU A 39 -31.89 13.18 -53.32
C GLU A 39 -32.24 11.70 -53.09
N ARG A 40 -31.23 10.86 -52.88
CA ARG A 40 -31.36 9.42 -52.60
C ARG A 40 -31.25 9.09 -51.11
N GLY A 41 -31.15 10.12 -50.22
CA GLY A 41 -31.08 9.97 -48.78
C GLY A 41 -29.67 9.60 -48.25
N TYR A 42 -28.59 9.61 -49.06
CA TYR A 42 -27.23 9.41 -48.61
C TYR A 42 -26.66 10.68 -47.98
N GLN A 43 -25.84 10.53 -46.95
CA GLN A 43 -25.18 11.67 -46.30
C GLN A 43 -24.14 12.29 -47.26
N ILE A 44 -24.22 13.59 -47.44
CA ILE A 44 -23.22 14.40 -48.15
C ILE A 44 -22.20 14.91 -47.15
N TYR A 45 -20.92 14.77 -47.48
CA TYR A 45 -19.79 15.28 -46.68
C TYR A 45 -19.07 16.33 -47.54
N ASP A 46 -19.01 17.56 -47.07
CA ASP A 46 -18.43 18.66 -47.86
C ASP A 46 -16.89 18.57 -47.90
N LYS A 47 -16.24 18.42 -46.72
CA LYS A 47 -14.81 18.43 -46.62
C LYS A 47 -14.32 17.38 -45.60
N ALA A 48 -13.17 16.79 -45.84
CA ALA A 48 -12.56 15.90 -44.86
C ALA A 48 -11.99 16.72 -43.72
N LEU A 49 -12.33 16.31 -42.49
CA LEU A 49 -11.83 16.89 -41.24
C LEU A 49 -10.30 16.65 -41.12
N ALA A 50 -9.83 15.48 -41.54
CA ALA A 50 -8.41 15.10 -41.56
C ALA A 50 -8.14 13.97 -42.52
N TYR A 51 -6.85 13.81 -42.88
CA TYR A 51 -6.33 12.64 -43.61
C TYR A 51 -5.32 11.92 -42.71
N CYS A 52 -5.58 10.65 -42.43
CA CYS A 52 -4.86 9.88 -41.42
C CYS A 52 -4.10 8.68 -42.05
N PRO A 53 -2.97 8.26 -41.44
CA PRO A 53 -2.20 7.10 -41.95
C PRO A 53 -2.94 5.78 -41.68
N THR A 54 -3.71 5.68 -40.60
CA THR A 54 -4.48 4.49 -40.21
C THR A 54 -5.94 4.81 -39.95
N TRP A 55 -6.80 3.80 -39.95
CA TRP A 55 -8.21 3.96 -39.59
C TRP A 55 -8.37 4.33 -38.14
N GLU A 56 -7.52 3.75 -37.27
CA GLU A 56 -7.48 3.98 -35.82
C GLU A 56 -7.17 5.45 -35.50
N THR A 57 -6.18 6.04 -36.17
CA THR A 57 -5.88 7.48 -36.06
C THR A 57 -7.07 8.33 -36.49
N GLY A 58 -7.75 7.93 -37.57
CA GLY A 58 -8.95 8.63 -38.01
C GLY A 58 -10.11 8.54 -37.02
N PHE A 59 -10.25 7.43 -36.32
CA PHE A 59 -11.25 7.27 -35.27
C PHE A 59 -10.97 8.17 -34.06
N SER A 60 -9.71 8.31 -33.67
CA SER A 60 -9.32 9.21 -32.59
C SER A 60 -9.59 10.68 -32.93
N VAL A 61 -9.33 11.09 -34.16
CA VAL A 61 -9.69 12.42 -34.63
C VAL A 61 -11.19 12.67 -34.50
N LEU A 62 -12.06 11.70 -34.87
CA LEU A 62 -13.51 11.83 -34.65
C LEU A 62 -13.89 11.90 -33.19
N ALA A 63 -13.28 11.11 -32.33
CA ALA A 63 -13.52 11.12 -30.89
C ALA A 63 -13.15 12.48 -30.27
N MET A 64 -11.99 13.02 -30.64
CA MET A 64 -11.54 14.36 -30.21
C MET A 64 -12.43 15.48 -30.78
N TYR A 65 -12.91 15.34 -31.99
CA TYR A 65 -13.87 16.28 -32.58
C TYR A 65 -15.17 16.33 -31.76
N HIS A 66 -15.71 15.18 -31.35
CA HIS A 66 -16.91 15.10 -30.52
C HIS A 66 -16.73 15.66 -29.11
N THR A 67 -15.52 15.68 -28.57
CA THR A 67 -15.20 16.28 -27.27
C THR A 67 -14.78 17.75 -27.37
N GLY A 68 -14.77 18.33 -28.60
CA GLY A 68 -14.36 19.71 -28.83
C GLY A 68 -12.83 19.94 -28.78
N GLN A 69 -12.06 18.89 -28.73
CA GLN A 69 -10.58 18.92 -28.62
C GLN A 69 -9.87 18.87 -29.98
N TYR A 70 -10.58 18.70 -31.08
CA TYR A 70 -10.07 18.73 -32.44
C TYR A 70 -10.96 19.58 -33.35
N LYS A 71 -10.35 20.44 -34.15
CA LYS A 71 -11.02 21.26 -35.17
C LYS A 71 -10.41 21.02 -36.54
N GLU A 72 -11.15 21.37 -37.60
CA GLU A 72 -10.64 21.33 -38.96
C GLU A 72 -9.37 22.18 -39.08
N GLY A 73 -8.28 21.58 -39.59
CA GLY A 73 -6.98 22.23 -39.75
C GLY A 73 -5.99 21.96 -38.65
N ASP A 74 -6.40 21.32 -37.55
CA ASP A 74 -5.48 20.90 -36.50
C ASP A 74 -4.55 19.78 -37.03
N SER A 75 -3.35 19.68 -36.45
CA SER A 75 -2.43 18.58 -36.75
C SER A 75 -3.03 17.24 -36.32
N VAL A 76 -2.87 16.21 -37.17
CA VAL A 76 -3.32 14.85 -36.82
C VAL A 76 -2.50 14.33 -35.66
N PRO A 77 -3.12 13.92 -34.54
CA PRO A 77 -2.40 13.48 -33.35
C PRO A 77 -1.55 12.23 -33.65
N ASN A 78 -0.33 12.21 -33.14
CA ASN A 78 0.49 11.01 -33.16
C ASN A 78 0.04 10.08 -32.04
N LEU A 79 -0.88 9.18 -32.34
CA LEU A 79 -1.55 8.32 -31.36
C LEU A 79 -0.62 7.50 -30.45
N LEU A 80 0.59 7.23 -30.89
CA LEU A 80 1.55 6.44 -30.11
C LEU A 80 2.24 7.28 -29.02
N GLU A 81 2.31 8.61 -29.19
CA GLU A 81 2.94 9.52 -28.24
C GLU A 81 1.92 10.35 -27.44
N ASP A 82 0.90 10.87 -28.12
CA ASP A 82 -0.05 11.82 -27.49
C ASP A 82 -1.14 11.13 -26.63
N VAL A 83 -1.58 9.93 -27.00
CA VAL A 83 -2.60 9.19 -26.22
C VAL A 83 -2.02 8.59 -24.94
N ALA A 84 -0.75 8.22 -24.94
CA ALA A 84 -0.08 7.69 -23.75
C ALA A 84 0.04 8.74 -22.63
N HIS A 85 0.01 10.03 -22.95
CA HIS A 85 0.15 11.14 -22.00
C HIS A 85 -1.15 11.95 -21.77
N SER A 86 -2.26 11.63 -22.46
CA SER A 86 -3.50 12.40 -22.35
C SER A 86 -4.50 11.76 -21.37
N GLN A 87 -5.32 12.63 -20.72
CA GLN A 87 -6.46 12.19 -19.91
C GLN A 87 -7.54 11.44 -20.71
N LEU A 88 -7.40 11.35 -22.04
CA LEU A 88 -8.32 10.69 -22.96
C LEU A 88 -7.97 9.20 -23.19
N ALA A 89 -6.77 8.75 -22.82
CA ALA A 89 -6.37 7.35 -22.99
C ALA A 89 -7.38 6.36 -22.40
N PRO A 90 -7.96 6.57 -21.21
CA PRO A 90 -8.98 5.67 -20.65
C PRO A 90 -10.24 5.61 -21.50
N VAL A 91 -10.70 6.74 -22.01
CA VAL A 91 -11.94 6.85 -22.82
C VAL A 91 -11.73 6.19 -24.18
N VAL A 92 -10.58 6.44 -24.81
CA VAL A 92 -10.21 5.83 -26.11
C VAL A 92 -10.05 4.32 -25.95
N ASN A 93 -9.35 3.84 -24.92
CA ASN A 93 -9.20 2.41 -24.65
C ASN A 93 -10.53 1.71 -24.34
N LYS A 94 -11.42 2.35 -23.59
CA LYS A 94 -12.75 1.83 -23.30
C LYS A 94 -13.62 1.75 -24.56
N ILE A 95 -13.53 2.74 -25.45
CA ILE A 95 -14.22 2.73 -26.74
C ILE A 95 -13.63 1.65 -27.68
N LEU A 96 -12.30 1.51 -27.74
CA LEU A 96 -11.61 0.51 -28.55
C LEU A 96 -11.91 -0.91 -28.06
N SER A 97 -11.99 -1.14 -26.74
CA SER A 97 -12.37 -2.43 -26.14
C SER A 97 -13.82 -2.79 -26.44
N VAL A 98 -14.74 -1.83 -26.38
CA VAL A 98 -16.18 -2.04 -26.71
C VAL A 98 -16.37 -2.34 -28.20
N LEU A 99 -15.52 -1.76 -29.06
CA LEU A 99 -15.58 -1.98 -30.51
C LEU A 99 -14.78 -3.20 -30.98
N ASN A 100 -14.09 -3.90 -30.07
CA ASN A 100 -13.21 -5.04 -30.39
C ASN A 100 -12.16 -4.68 -31.48
N ILE A 101 -11.75 -3.41 -31.54
CA ILE A 101 -10.72 -2.88 -32.44
C ILE A 101 -9.46 -2.85 -31.56
N GLY A 102 -8.41 -3.55 -31.98
CA GLY A 102 -7.14 -3.66 -31.24
C GLY A 102 -6.76 -2.33 -30.59
N GLY A 103 -7.14 -2.18 -29.31
CA GLY A 103 -6.61 -1.17 -28.43
C GLY A 103 -5.14 -1.43 -28.20
N ILE A 104 -4.46 -0.55 -27.49
CA ILE A 104 -3.13 -0.84 -26.97
C ILE A 104 -3.24 -2.17 -26.24
N GLU A 105 -2.74 -3.27 -26.84
CA GLU A 105 -2.83 -4.60 -26.25
C GLU A 105 -2.06 -4.60 -24.92
N GLY A 106 -2.75 -4.92 -23.84
CA GLY A 106 -2.14 -5.03 -22.52
C GLY A 106 -3.13 -4.74 -21.40
N GLU A 107 -2.88 -5.33 -20.27
CA GLU A 107 -3.66 -5.12 -19.07
C GLU A 107 -3.35 -3.77 -18.44
N THR A 108 -4.36 -3.10 -17.89
CA THR A 108 -4.16 -1.85 -17.16
C THR A 108 -3.49 -2.11 -15.80
N PHE A 109 -2.93 -1.06 -15.21
CA PHE A 109 -2.37 -1.12 -13.86
C PHE A 109 -3.38 -1.68 -12.84
N ALA A 110 -4.66 -1.27 -12.93
CA ALA A 110 -5.71 -1.77 -12.04
C ALA A 110 -5.99 -3.27 -12.27
N GLN A 111 -6.04 -3.73 -13.53
CA GLN A 111 -6.25 -5.15 -13.84
C GLN A 111 -5.08 -6.03 -13.36
N VAL A 112 -3.85 -5.56 -13.55
CA VAL A 112 -2.66 -6.26 -13.03
C VAL A 112 -2.65 -6.26 -11.51
N TYR A 113 -3.09 -5.16 -10.86
CA TYR A 113 -3.22 -5.09 -9.41
C TYR A 113 -4.23 -6.12 -8.87
N ASP A 114 -5.39 -6.27 -9.49
CA ASP A 114 -6.41 -7.23 -9.05
C ASP A 114 -5.88 -8.66 -9.14
N LYS A 115 -5.23 -9.02 -10.25
CA LYS A 115 -4.57 -10.33 -10.43
C LYS A 115 -3.42 -10.54 -9.44
N PHE A 116 -2.60 -9.50 -9.20
CA PHE A 116 -1.55 -9.54 -8.19
C PHE A 116 -2.12 -9.79 -6.79
N MET A 117 -3.24 -9.13 -6.43
CA MET A 117 -3.87 -9.31 -5.12
C MET A 117 -4.44 -10.73 -4.98
N GLU A 118 -5.06 -11.27 -6.02
CA GLU A 118 -5.55 -12.65 -6.04
C GLU A 118 -4.39 -13.65 -5.93
N TRP A 119 -3.32 -13.48 -6.72
CA TRP A 119 -2.12 -14.31 -6.64
C TRP A 119 -1.47 -14.27 -5.25
N LYS A 120 -1.37 -13.08 -4.65
CA LYS A 120 -0.67 -12.90 -3.37
C LYS A 120 -1.48 -13.34 -2.17
N PHE A 121 -2.80 -13.19 -2.20
CA PHE A 121 -3.70 -13.38 -1.06
C PHE A 121 -4.80 -14.43 -1.30
N GLY A 122 -4.84 -15.05 -2.47
CA GLY A 122 -5.79 -16.10 -2.82
C GLY A 122 -5.64 -17.37 -1.96
N GLU A 123 -6.59 -18.27 -2.07
CA GLU A 123 -6.75 -19.44 -1.18
C GLU A 123 -5.52 -20.37 -1.11
N ASN A 124 -4.72 -20.43 -2.16
CA ASN A 124 -3.53 -21.29 -2.26
C ASN A 124 -2.25 -20.66 -1.69
N ASN A 125 -2.29 -19.43 -1.21
CA ASN A 125 -1.12 -18.72 -0.71
C ASN A 125 -1.18 -18.51 0.81
N ARG A 126 0.02 -18.30 1.43
CA ARG A 126 0.18 -18.05 2.86
C ARG A 126 -0.85 -17.02 3.33
N LYS A 127 -1.56 -17.33 4.41
CA LYS A 127 -2.49 -16.41 5.11
C LYS A 127 -1.74 -15.15 5.56
N LEU A 128 -1.55 -14.21 4.63
CA LEU A 128 -1.03 -12.90 4.97
C LEU A 128 -2.10 -12.13 5.77
N SER A 129 -1.66 -11.30 6.72
CA SER A 129 -2.57 -10.62 7.64
C SER A 129 -3.52 -9.65 6.89
N LYS A 130 -4.72 -9.46 7.41
CA LYS A 130 -5.68 -8.44 6.93
C LYS A 130 -5.04 -7.04 6.86
N SER A 131 -4.12 -6.74 7.77
CA SER A 131 -3.35 -5.49 7.79
C SER A 131 -2.46 -5.32 6.56
N ALA A 132 -1.78 -6.41 6.10
CA ALA A 132 -0.98 -6.36 4.89
C ALA A 132 -1.84 -6.08 3.65
N GLN A 133 -3.01 -6.74 3.54
CA GLN A 133 -3.96 -6.44 2.45
C GLN A 133 -4.44 -4.99 2.48
N ALA A 134 -4.75 -4.45 3.67
CA ALA A 134 -5.17 -3.07 3.83
C ALA A 134 -4.08 -2.08 3.40
N SER A 135 -2.80 -2.38 3.69
CA SER A 135 -1.65 -1.55 3.26
C SER A 135 -1.54 -1.49 1.73
N TYR A 136 -1.68 -2.63 1.03
CA TYR A 136 -1.68 -2.64 -0.45
C TYR A 136 -2.87 -1.89 -1.04
N ARG A 137 -4.07 -2.03 -0.46
CA ARG A 137 -5.25 -1.27 -0.91
C ARG A 137 -5.07 0.24 -0.73
N THR A 138 -4.47 0.66 0.37
CA THR A 138 -4.17 2.07 0.63
C THR A 138 -3.14 2.60 -0.36
N ALA A 139 -2.05 1.86 -0.60
CA ALA A 139 -1.05 2.23 -1.59
C ALA A 139 -1.66 2.34 -3.00
N PHE A 140 -2.50 1.38 -3.40
CA PHE A 140 -3.18 1.39 -4.69
C PHE A 140 -4.06 2.63 -4.87
N LYS A 141 -4.85 3.02 -3.85
CA LYS A 141 -5.66 4.25 -3.91
C LYS A 141 -4.82 5.50 -4.21
N ASN A 142 -3.61 5.56 -3.70
CA ASN A 142 -2.69 6.68 -3.92
C ASN A 142 -2.03 6.65 -5.30
N CYS A 143 -2.27 5.62 -6.10
CA CYS A 143 -1.77 5.46 -7.46
C CYS A 143 -2.84 5.68 -8.53
N ALA A 144 -3.93 6.41 -8.21
CA ALA A 144 -5.10 6.55 -9.09
C ALA A 144 -4.76 7.01 -10.52
N VAL A 145 -3.76 7.86 -10.69
CA VAL A 145 -3.27 8.35 -11.99
C VAL A 145 -2.74 7.23 -12.90
N LEU A 146 -2.39 6.06 -12.34
CA LEU A 146 -1.89 4.92 -13.10
C LEU A 146 -2.98 3.88 -13.41
N HIS A 147 -4.14 3.92 -12.73
CA HIS A 147 -5.11 2.82 -12.77
C HIS A 147 -5.50 2.39 -14.19
N ASP A 148 -5.72 3.36 -15.07
CA ASP A 148 -6.16 3.11 -16.45
C ASP A 148 -5.01 3.06 -17.47
N LYS A 149 -3.76 3.25 -17.04
CA LYS A 149 -2.60 3.11 -17.91
C LYS A 149 -2.30 1.64 -18.17
N VAL A 150 -1.93 1.30 -19.40
CA VAL A 150 -1.46 -0.05 -19.75
C VAL A 150 -0.17 -0.35 -19.00
N PHE A 151 -0.15 -1.44 -18.23
CA PHE A 151 0.91 -1.75 -17.28
C PHE A 151 2.30 -1.85 -17.96
N SER A 152 2.38 -2.50 -19.13
CA SER A 152 3.64 -2.67 -19.89
C SER A 152 4.21 -1.35 -20.42
N GLN A 153 3.40 -0.30 -20.50
CA GLN A 153 3.80 1.03 -20.98
C GLN A 153 4.24 1.98 -19.85
N ILE A 154 3.96 1.63 -18.61
CA ILE A 154 4.37 2.44 -17.45
C ILE A 154 5.89 2.39 -17.32
N LYS A 155 6.53 3.56 -17.27
CA LYS A 155 7.98 3.73 -17.14
C LYS A 155 8.37 4.20 -15.74
N THR A 156 9.65 4.12 -15.42
CA THR A 156 10.17 4.60 -14.13
C THR A 156 9.75 6.04 -13.81
N VAL A 157 9.68 6.91 -14.83
CA VAL A 157 9.26 8.32 -14.65
C VAL A 157 7.80 8.41 -14.19
N ASP A 158 6.90 7.60 -14.75
CA ASP A 158 5.49 7.60 -14.33
C ASP A 158 5.35 7.16 -12.87
N LEU A 159 6.07 6.10 -12.48
CA LEU A 159 6.09 5.60 -11.11
C LEU A 159 6.71 6.62 -10.14
N GLN A 160 7.81 7.26 -10.57
CA GLN A 160 8.50 8.27 -9.76
C GLN A 160 7.61 9.49 -9.52
N ASN A 161 6.90 9.97 -10.54
CA ASN A 161 5.97 11.11 -10.41
C ASN A 161 4.89 10.83 -9.36
N VAL A 162 4.32 9.60 -9.32
CA VAL A 162 3.35 9.23 -8.27
C VAL A 162 3.93 9.36 -6.87
N VAL A 163 5.19 8.99 -6.67
CA VAL A 163 5.86 9.09 -5.36
C VAL A 163 6.21 10.54 -5.03
N ASP A 164 6.72 11.30 -6.02
CA ASP A 164 7.12 12.69 -5.83
C ASP A 164 5.91 13.59 -5.57
N ASP A 165 4.80 13.42 -6.32
CA ASP A 165 3.57 14.19 -6.19
C ASP A 165 2.70 13.78 -4.98
N CYS A 166 3.00 12.65 -4.33
CA CYS A 166 2.25 12.18 -3.17
C CYS A 166 2.44 13.14 -1.98
N PRO A 167 1.36 13.78 -1.45
CA PRO A 167 1.48 14.75 -0.35
C PRO A 167 1.61 14.08 1.03
N LEU A 168 1.59 12.75 1.08
CA LEU A 168 1.61 12.00 2.32
C LEU A 168 3.02 11.86 2.88
N LYS A 169 3.11 11.47 4.17
CA LYS A 169 4.36 11.22 4.88
C LYS A 169 5.19 10.11 4.24
N HIS A 170 6.48 10.08 4.57
CA HIS A 170 7.46 9.11 4.07
C HIS A 170 6.98 7.66 4.16
N ALA A 171 6.43 7.22 5.29
CA ALA A 171 5.90 5.86 5.45
C ALA A 171 4.80 5.48 4.44
N SER A 172 3.94 6.43 4.04
CA SER A 172 2.93 6.18 2.99
C SER A 172 3.56 6.05 1.60
N LYS A 173 4.60 6.84 1.32
CA LYS A 173 5.38 6.72 0.09
C LYS A 173 6.13 5.38 0.02
N GLU A 174 6.66 4.89 1.14
CA GLU A 174 7.24 3.54 1.23
C GLU A 174 6.25 2.43 0.85
N LEU A 175 4.98 2.55 1.27
CA LEU A 175 3.94 1.60 0.87
C LEU A 175 3.68 1.62 -0.64
N ILE A 176 3.70 2.80 -1.28
CA ILE A 176 3.55 2.95 -2.73
C ILE A 176 4.73 2.29 -3.46
N VAL A 177 5.97 2.61 -3.06
CA VAL A 177 7.17 2.01 -3.66
C VAL A 177 7.19 0.49 -3.48
N ASN A 178 6.78 0.00 -2.29
CA ASN A 178 6.66 -1.43 -2.05
C ASN A 178 5.59 -2.08 -2.94
N LEU A 179 4.44 -1.43 -3.14
CA LEU A 179 3.41 -1.91 -4.07
C LEU A 179 3.99 -2.06 -5.47
N PHE A 180 4.68 -1.04 -5.99
CA PHE A 180 5.30 -1.11 -7.31
C PHE A 180 6.26 -2.29 -7.43
N LYS A 181 7.21 -2.42 -6.51
CA LYS A 181 8.17 -3.54 -6.50
C LYS A 181 7.49 -4.90 -6.47
N GLN A 182 6.42 -5.05 -5.72
CA GLN A 182 5.70 -6.32 -5.63
C GLN A 182 4.86 -6.61 -6.87
N MET A 183 4.23 -5.60 -7.47
CA MET A 183 3.49 -5.76 -8.72
C MET A 183 4.41 -6.07 -9.90
N TYR A 184 5.55 -5.38 -9.99
CA TYR A 184 6.55 -5.66 -11.04
C TYR A 184 7.19 -7.04 -10.87
N LYS A 185 7.45 -7.48 -9.63
CA LYS A 185 7.87 -8.86 -9.36
C LYS A 185 6.82 -9.89 -9.79
N TYR A 186 5.54 -9.63 -9.54
CA TYR A 186 4.45 -10.46 -10.03
C TYR A 186 4.41 -10.50 -11.55
N ALA A 187 4.51 -9.34 -12.19
CA ALA A 187 4.46 -9.21 -13.64
C ALA A 187 5.65 -9.89 -14.33
N ASP A 188 6.83 -9.86 -13.73
CA ASP A 188 8.02 -10.58 -14.20
C ASP A 188 7.84 -12.09 -14.11
N ILE A 189 7.36 -12.61 -12.97
CA ILE A 189 7.05 -14.05 -12.80
C ILE A 189 6.03 -14.56 -13.83
N HIS A 190 5.08 -13.72 -14.23
CA HIS A 190 4.01 -14.07 -15.18
C HIS A 190 4.27 -13.58 -16.61
N GLU A 191 5.50 -13.16 -16.91
CA GLU A 191 5.96 -12.74 -18.26
C GLU A 191 5.10 -11.63 -18.88
N LEU A 192 4.53 -10.74 -18.04
CA LEU A 192 3.69 -9.60 -18.48
C LEU A 192 4.52 -8.38 -18.91
N ILE A 193 5.82 -8.39 -18.61
CA ILE A 193 6.74 -7.27 -18.86
C ILE A 193 8.10 -7.79 -19.32
N GLU A 194 8.81 -6.99 -20.09
CA GLU A 194 10.19 -7.26 -20.50
C GLU A 194 11.23 -6.69 -19.53
N LYS A 195 10.83 -5.66 -18.76
CA LYS A 195 11.74 -4.92 -17.87
C LYS A 195 11.00 -4.42 -16.63
N ASP A 196 11.65 -4.58 -15.46
CA ASP A 196 11.19 -3.98 -14.21
C ASP A 196 11.56 -2.50 -14.13
N TYR A 197 10.56 -1.63 -14.26
CA TYR A 197 10.71 -0.18 -14.13
C TYR A 197 10.59 0.32 -12.69
N SER A 198 10.23 -0.54 -11.72
CA SER A 198 10.10 -0.16 -10.32
C SER A 198 11.42 -0.11 -9.57
N THR A 199 12.48 -0.75 -10.10
CA THR A 199 13.78 -0.93 -9.42
C THR A 199 14.44 0.40 -9.03
N HIS A 200 14.30 1.43 -9.87
CA HIS A 200 14.96 2.73 -9.66
C HIS A 200 14.04 3.79 -9.03
N VAL A 201 12.82 3.40 -8.63
CA VAL A 201 11.91 4.31 -7.92
C VAL A 201 12.41 4.52 -6.50
N SER A 202 12.56 5.77 -6.09
CA SER A 202 13.11 6.15 -4.79
C SER A 202 12.31 7.27 -4.14
N ILE A 203 12.42 7.38 -2.82
CA ILE A 203 11.81 8.46 -2.04
C ILE A 203 12.89 9.49 -1.77
N LYS A 204 12.71 10.70 -2.30
CA LYS A 204 13.66 11.81 -2.17
C LYS A 204 13.47 12.64 -0.90
N THR A 205 12.29 12.51 -0.25
CA THR A 205 12.01 13.21 0.99
C THR A 205 12.74 12.55 2.15
N GLU A 206 13.31 13.36 3.04
CA GLU A 206 13.90 12.86 4.27
C GLU A 206 12.86 12.10 5.10
N ASN A 207 13.31 11.07 5.81
CA ASN A 207 12.47 10.36 6.74
C ASN A 207 12.33 11.17 8.03
N ASP A 208 11.28 11.96 8.11
CA ASP A 208 10.87 12.75 9.27
C ASP A 208 9.94 11.99 10.23
N ASP A 209 9.73 10.69 10.00
CA ASP A 209 8.99 9.84 10.90
C ASP A 209 9.75 9.75 12.25
N ILE A 210 9.21 10.40 13.27
CA ILE A 210 9.74 10.32 14.63
C ILE A 210 9.65 8.87 15.06
N LYS A 211 10.80 8.22 15.27
CA LYS A 211 10.85 6.90 15.89
C LYS A 211 10.22 7.03 17.27
N GLY A 212 9.47 6.01 17.70
CA GLY A 212 8.73 6.03 18.95
C GLY A 212 9.52 6.63 20.11
N VAL A 213 8.86 7.50 20.88
CA VAL A 213 9.45 8.24 21.99
C VAL A 213 9.19 7.47 23.27
N PRO A 214 10.21 7.02 24.03
CA PRO A 214 10.02 6.38 25.32
C PRO A 214 9.36 7.33 26.33
N PHE A 215 8.57 6.79 27.27
CA PHE A 215 8.10 7.50 28.45
C PHE A 215 9.28 7.94 29.31
N THR A 216 9.25 9.16 29.83
CA THR A 216 10.24 9.67 30.76
C THR A 216 10.09 9.02 32.15
N LYS A 217 11.11 9.15 33.01
CA LYS A 217 11.04 8.65 34.38
C LYS A 217 9.92 9.35 35.17
N ASP A 218 9.66 10.61 34.89
CA ASP A 218 8.59 11.38 35.54
C ASP A 218 7.21 10.95 35.05
N ASP A 219 7.06 10.61 33.76
CA ASP A 219 5.82 10.03 33.24
C ASP A 219 5.52 8.69 33.89
N ILE A 220 6.54 7.83 34.05
CA ILE A 220 6.41 6.53 34.72
C ILE A 220 5.98 6.72 36.18
N LYS A 221 6.54 7.69 36.91
CA LYS A 221 6.10 8.02 38.27
C LYS A 221 4.64 8.45 38.33
N LYS A 222 4.21 9.34 37.44
CA LYS A 222 2.81 9.76 37.32
C LYS A 222 1.86 8.58 37.07
N LEU A 223 2.27 7.65 36.19
CA LEU A 223 1.52 6.43 35.90
C LEU A 223 1.41 5.52 37.13
N TRP A 224 2.50 5.36 37.90
CA TRP A 224 2.49 4.59 39.16
C TRP A 224 1.61 5.23 40.22
N ALA A 225 1.66 6.55 40.36
CA ALA A 225 0.82 7.29 41.31
C ALA A 225 -0.69 7.19 41.01
N ASN A 226 -1.05 6.80 39.78
CA ASN A 226 -2.42 6.59 39.31
C ASN A 226 -2.68 5.15 38.88
N SER A 227 -1.98 4.17 39.46
CA SER A 227 -2.04 2.77 39.03
C SER A 227 -3.35 2.05 39.39
N ASP A 228 -4.19 2.62 40.19
CA ASP A 228 -5.60 2.24 40.45
C ASP A 228 -6.48 2.46 39.18
N ASN A 229 -6.12 3.40 38.31
CA ASN A 229 -6.75 3.56 37.03
C ASN A 229 -6.34 2.40 36.10
N SER A 230 -7.30 1.65 35.60
CA SER A 230 -7.04 0.47 34.73
C SER A 230 -6.25 0.79 33.48
N ILE A 231 -6.35 2.00 32.92
CA ILE A 231 -5.56 2.40 31.72
C ILE A 231 -4.10 2.63 32.10
N CYS A 232 -3.83 3.32 33.21
CA CYS A 232 -2.48 3.50 33.75
C CYS A 232 -1.83 2.14 34.08
N ALA A 233 -2.57 1.25 34.75
CA ALA A 233 -2.13 -0.12 35.02
C ALA A 233 -1.74 -0.88 33.73
N ASN A 234 -2.57 -0.81 32.69
CA ASN A 234 -2.28 -1.47 31.41
C ASN A 234 -1.05 -0.86 30.71
N ILE A 235 -0.85 0.46 30.77
CA ILE A 235 0.35 1.12 30.24
C ILE A 235 1.59 0.62 30.98
N LEU A 236 1.56 0.57 32.33
CA LEU A 236 2.66 0.05 33.14
C LEU A 236 2.96 -1.42 32.85
N ILE A 237 1.93 -2.25 32.70
CA ILE A 237 2.12 -3.67 32.31
C ILE A 237 2.84 -3.75 30.97
N MET A 238 2.45 -2.96 29.98
CA MET A 238 3.13 -2.96 28.68
C MET A 238 4.56 -2.40 28.76
N ILE A 239 4.81 -1.37 29.59
CA ILE A 239 6.16 -0.82 29.81
C ILE A 239 7.10 -1.86 30.44
N TYR A 240 6.63 -2.64 31.43
CA TYR A 240 7.48 -3.60 32.14
C TYR A 240 7.44 -5.02 31.60
N SER A 241 6.70 -5.28 30.51
CA SER A 241 6.72 -6.57 29.81
C SER A 241 7.32 -6.49 28.39
N GLY A 242 7.34 -5.31 27.79
CA GLY A 242 7.77 -5.11 26.41
C GLY A 242 6.88 -5.77 25.36
N LEU A 243 5.69 -6.25 25.72
CA LEU A 243 4.74 -6.85 24.79
C LEU A 243 4.20 -5.79 23.81
N ARG A 244 3.94 -6.22 22.56
CA ARG A 244 3.11 -5.41 21.66
C ARG A 244 1.67 -5.44 22.18
N ILE A 245 0.90 -4.37 21.94
CA ILE A 245 -0.50 -4.30 22.41
C ILE A 245 -1.33 -5.50 21.93
N SER A 246 -1.16 -5.96 20.71
CA SER A 246 -1.86 -7.15 20.18
C SER A 246 -1.37 -8.46 20.84
N GLU A 247 -0.10 -8.52 21.24
CA GLU A 247 0.44 -9.64 22.00
C GLU A 247 -0.09 -9.61 23.44
N TYR A 248 -0.12 -8.43 24.07
CA TYR A 248 -0.67 -8.26 25.41
C TYR A 248 -2.15 -8.64 25.48
N GLU A 249 -2.93 -8.27 24.46
CA GLU A 249 -4.35 -8.64 24.37
C GLU A 249 -4.56 -10.15 24.29
N SER A 250 -3.75 -10.87 23.51
CA SER A 250 -3.97 -12.29 23.15
C SER A 250 -3.14 -13.28 23.95
N ALA A 251 -2.07 -12.86 24.66
CA ALA A 251 -1.19 -13.77 25.38
C ALA A 251 -1.90 -14.49 26.53
N GLU A 252 -1.58 -15.76 26.75
CA GLU A 252 -1.98 -16.47 27.94
C GLU A 252 -1.15 -15.98 29.16
N ILE A 253 -1.78 -15.87 30.32
CA ILE A 253 -1.10 -15.44 31.55
C ILE A 253 -1.04 -16.61 32.52
N ASN A 254 0.17 -17.02 32.88
CA ASN A 254 0.39 -17.96 33.97
C ASN A 254 0.88 -17.19 35.21
N LEU A 255 -0.04 -16.91 36.12
CA LEU A 255 0.27 -16.18 37.37
C LEU A 255 1.04 -17.04 38.35
N LYS A 256 0.90 -18.38 38.31
CA LYS A 256 1.62 -19.30 39.19
C LYS A 256 3.11 -19.28 38.88
N ASP A 257 3.46 -19.42 37.63
CA ASP A 257 4.84 -19.47 37.17
C ASP A 257 5.36 -18.12 36.69
N GLY A 258 4.55 -17.05 36.71
CA GLY A 258 4.94 -15.66 36.47
C GLY A 258 5.41 -15.35 35.06
N TYR A 259 4.60 -15.70 34.03
CA TYR A 259 4.91 -15.37 32.65
C TYR A 259 3.68 -15.11 31.79
N PHE A 260 3.87 -14.37 30.70
CA PHE A 260 2.97 -14.35 29.53
C PHE A 260 3.48 -15.38 28.52
N PHE A 261 2.56 -16.10 27.90
CA PHE A 261 2.87 -17.04 26.82
C PHE A 261 2.12 -16.64 25.54
N GLY A 262 2.81 -16.56 24.44
CA GLY A 262 2.23 -16.23 23.16
C GLY A 262 3.18 -15.48 22.24
N GLY A 263 2.60 -14.81 21.27
CA GLY A 263 3.28 -14.04 20.23
C GLY A 263 2.56 -14.20 18.90
N VAL A 264 2.29 -13.09 18.20
CA VAL A 264 1.35 -13.10 17.07
C VAL A 264 2.01 -12.77 15.73
N LYS A 265 3.02 -11.90 15.73
CA LYS A 265 3.40 -11.18 14.51
C LYS A 265 4.59 -11.76 13.72
N THR A 266 5.54 -12.40 14.38
CA THR A 266 6.76 -12.90 13.75
C THR A 266 7.03 -14.33 14.19
N ASP A 267 7.66 -15.15 13.35
CA ASP A 267 8.00 -16.53 13.71
C ASP A 267 8.94 -16.57 14.92
N ALA A 268 9.88 -15.62 15.05
CA ALA A 268 10.73 -15.47 16.24
C ALA A 268 9.96 -15.00 17.50
N GLY A 269 8.78 -14.43 17.35
CA GLY A 269 7.95 -13.97 18.46
C GLY A 269 6.89 -14.96 18.90
N LYS A 270 6.60 -16.00 18.12
CA LYS A 270 5.59 -17.00 18.43
C LYS A 270 6.06 -17.95 19.54
N ASN A 271 5.12 -18.38 20.37
CA ASN A 271 5.33 -19.42 21.39
C ASN A 271 6.50 -19.12 22.34
N ARG A 272 6.69 -17.84 22.71
CA ARG A 272 7.74 -17.45 23.66
C ARG A 272 7.15 -17.17 25.06
N TYR A 273 8.01 -17.38 26.04
CA TYR A 273 7.75 -16.97 27.42
C TYR A 273 8.25 -15.54 27.63
N VAL A 274 7.38 -14.65 28.11
CA VAL A 274 7.76 -13.30 28.53
C VAL A 274 7.57 -13.25 30.06
N PRO A 275 8.64 -13.18 30.86
CA PRO A 275 8.53 -13.20 32.30
C PRO A 275 7.80 -11.96 32.79
N ILE A 276 7.02 -12.12 33.87
CA ILE A 276 6.31 -11.02 34.52
C ILE A 276 7.27 -10.38 35.53
N HIS A 277 7.53 -9.09 35.38
CA HIS A 277 8.26 -8.32 36.37
C HIS A 277 7.45 -8.27 37.70
N SER A 278 8.12 -8.46 38.84
CA SER A 278 7.43 -8.53 40.16
C SER A 278 6.56 -7.34 40.47
N ALA A 279 6.98 -6.14 40.05
CA ALA A 279 6.24 -4.90 40.31
C ALA A 279 4.88 -4.81 39.65
N ILE A 280 4.69 -5.43 38.45
CA ILE A 280 3.41 -5.39 37.73
C ILE A 280 2.51 -6.58 38.05
N LEU A 281 2.96 -7.55 38.80
CA LEU A 281 2.16 -8.72 39.19
C LEU A 281 0.85 -8.34 39.93
N PRO A 282 0.83 -7.39 40.90
CA PRO A 282 -0.39 -6.92 41.50
C PRO A 282 -1.36 -6.30 40.47
N LEU A 283 -0.83 -5.43 39.59
CA LEU A 283 -1.64 -4.78 38.54
C LEU A 283 -2.35 -5.78 37.63
N ILE A 284 -1.67 -6.87 37.28
CA ILE A 284 -2.24 -7.93 36.44
C ILE A 284 -3.35 -8.67 37.17
N LYS A 285 -3.18 -8.94 38.47
CA LYS A 285 -4.21 -9.60 39.30
C LYS A 285 -5.47 -8.75 39.46
N GLU A 286 -5.32 -7.44 39.60
CA GLU A 286 -6.41 -6.46 39.74
C GLU A 286 -7.09 -6.15 38.41
N ASN A 287 -6.42 -6.38 37.25
CA ASN A 287 -6.93 -6.11 35.90
C ASN A 287 -7.03 -7.38 35.07
N PRO A 288 -7.82 -8.40 35.45
CA PRO A 288 -7.89 -9.69 34.73
C PRO A 288 -8.42 -9.54 33.31
N ASN A 289 -9.24 -8.53 33.03
CA ASN A 289 -9.83 -8.25 31.73
C ASN A 289 -8.94 -7.41 30.81
N ARG A 290 -7.70 -7.13 31.21
CA ARG A 290 -6.69 -6.39 30.43
C ARG A 290 -7.25 -5.09 29.83
N LEU A 291 -7.23 -4.98 28.48
CA LEU A 291 -7.69 -3.76 27.78
C LEU A 291 -9.18 -3.49 27.98
N ASN A 292 -9.98 -4.50 28.27
CA ASN A 292 -11.45 -4.44 28.45
C ASN A 292 -12.16 -3.67 27.31
N SER A 293 -11.58 -3.70 26.09
CA SER A 293 -12.08 -3.00 24.91
C SER A 293 -11.26 -3.40 23.69
N THR A 294 -11.68 -2.96 22.50
CA THR A 294 -10.82 -3.08 21.29
C THR A 294 -9.53 -2.25 21.44
N ILE A 295 -8.49 -2.65 20.70
CA ILE A 295 -7.21 -1.91 20.69
C ILE A 295 -7.41 -0.44 20.29
N GLU A 296 -8.29 -0.14 19.35
CA GLU A 296 -8.59 1.22 18.90
C GLU A 296 -9.23 2.03 20.03
N HIS A 297 -10.17 1.45 20.75
CA HIS A 297 -10.83 2.11 21.88
C HIS A 297 -9.85 2.31 23.04
N PHE A 298 -9.00 1.32 23.33
CA PHE A 298 -7.94 1.48 24.32
C PHE A 298 -7.01 2.66 23.97
N ARG A 299 -6.61 2.82 22.72
CA ARG A 299 -5.78 3.95 22.29
C ARG A 299 -6.43 5.30 22.60
N VAL A 300 -7.71 5.44 22.30
CA VAL A 300 -8.44 6.69 22.62
C VAL A 300 -8.44 6.96 24.13
N LYS A 301 -8.76 5.95 24.94
CA LYS A 301 -8.73 6.07 26.41
C LYS A 301 -7.33 6.41 26.93
N MET A 302 -6.30 5.76 26.37
CA MET A 302 -4.91 6.02 26.72
C MET A 302 -4.54 7.50 26.46
N TYR A 303 -4.89 8.04 25.28
CA TYR A 303 -4.60 9.45 24.97
C TYR A 303 -5.27 10.41 25.95
N ASN A 304 -6.54 10.18 26.27
CA ASN A 304 -7.27 11.01 27.23
C ASN A 304 -6.66 10.95 28.64
N VAL A 305 -6.23 9.76 29.09
CA VAL A 305 -5.60 9.62 30.42
C VAL A 305 -4.24 10.29 30.46
N LEU A 306 -3.41 10.14 29.42
CA LEU A 306 -2.11 10.79 29.33
C LEU A 306 -2.25 12.32 29.33
N GLU A 307 -3.19 12.87 28.58
CA GLU A 307 -3.50 14.31 28.56
C GLU A 307 -3.90 14.81 29.95
N ASN A 308 -4.80 14.10 30.67
CA ASN A 308 -5.24 14.46 32.03
C ASN A 308 -4.10 14.43 33.05
N LEU A 309 -3.08 13.60 32.83
CA LEU A 309 -1.89 13.51 33.68
C LEU A 309 -0.79 14.52 33.28
N GLY A 310 -1.01 15.33 32.25
CA GLY A 310 0.02 16.21 31.70
C GLY A 310 1.23 15.45 31.18
N ILE A 311 0.99 14.30 30.55
CA ILE A 311 1.99 13.48 29.87
C ILE A 311 1.81 13.71 28.37
N GLU A 312 2.90 13.87 27.64
CA GLU A 312 2.86 13.98 26.19
C GLU A 312 2.20 12.77 25.53
N LYS A 313 1.73 12.96 24.31
CA LYS A 313 1.02 11.90 23.57
C LYS A 313 1.96 10.76 23.20
N HIS A 314 1.76 9.60 23.81
CA HIS A 314 2.43 8.35 23.50
C HIS A 314 1.48 7.34 22.85
N THR A 315 2.02 6.49 21.99
CA THR A 315 1.31 5.34 21.43
C THR A 315 1.55 4.08 22.29
N PRO A 316 0.72 3.03 22.20
CA PRO A 316 1.01 1.76 22.87
C PRO A 316 2.37 1.14 22.47
N HIS A 317 2.91 1.50 21.30
CA HIS A 317 4.23 1.03 20.86
C HIS A 317 5.37 1.71 21.65
N ASP A 318 5.15 2.91 22.15
CA ASP A 318 6.13 3.64 22.97
C ASP A 318 6.33 2.98 24.34
N CYS A 319 5.34 2.24 24.86
CA CYS A 319 5.54 1.38 26.04
C CYS A 319 6.66 0.35 25.79
N ARG A 320 6.70 -0.23 24.61
CA ARG A 320 7.72 -1.19 24.22
C ARG A 320 9.08 -0.54 23.96
N HIS A 321 9.11 0.68 23.42
CA HIS A 321 10.34 1.48 23.35
C HIS A 321 10.88 1.81 24.73
N THR A 322 9.99 2.14 25.67
CA THR A 322 10.34 2.37 27.08
C THR A 322 10.92 1.11 27.73
N PHE A 323 10.31 -0.06 27.51
CA PHE A 323 10.88 -1.32 27.97
C PHE A 323 12.31 -1.53 27.46
N ALA A 324 12.55 -1.31 26.17
CA ALA A 324 13.87 -1.45 25.59
C ALA A 324 14.89 -0.50 26.23
N MET A 325 14.50 0.77 26.43
CA MET A 325 15.33 1.77 27.11
C MET A 325 15.64 1.35 28.56
N LEU A 326 14.62 0.91 29.31
CA LEU A 326 14.82 0.45 30.70
C LEU A 326 15.76 -0.77 30.78
N CYS A 327 15.64 -1.71 29.85
CA CYS A 327 16.57 -2.84 29.74
C CYS A 327 18.02 -2.35 29.54
N ASP A 328 18.24 -1.39 28.63
CA ASP A 328 19.57 -0.88 28.35
C ASP A 328 20.14 -0.10 29.54
N GLU A 329 19.34 0.73 30.21
CA GLU A 329 19.74 1.47 31.40
C GLU A 329 20.08 0.55 32.58
N CYS A 330 19.41 -0.59 32.70
CA CYS A 330 19.60 -1.53 33.82
C CYS A 330 20.54 -2.68 33.52
N GLY A 331 21.19 -2.69 32.35
CA GLY A 331 22.22 -3.67 32.01
C GLY A 331 21.68 -5.05 31.62
N VAL A 332 20.42 -5.15 31.18
CA VAL A 332 19.88 -6.37 30.58
C VAL A 332 20.61 -6.64 29.26
N LYS A 333 21.13 -7.85 29.07
CA LYS A 333 21.86 -8.19 27.85
C LYS A 333 20.97 -7.99 26.61
N ASP A 334 21.54 -7.40 25.54
CA ASP A 334 20.82 -7.10 24.29
C ASP A 334 20.18 -8.34 23.66
N THR A 335 20.86 -9.50 23.74
CA THR A 335 20.31 -10.78 23.26
C THR A 335 19.08 -11.22 24.04
N ASP A 336 19.05 -11.00 25.37
CA ASP A 336 17.94 -11.39 26.23
C ASP A 336 16.76 -10.41 26.07
N LYS A 337 17.06 -9.12 25.98
CA LYS A 337 16.08 -8.07 25.61
C LYS A 337 15.41 -8.43 24.28
N LYS A 338 16.19 -8.75 23.22
CA LYS A 338 15.65 -9.16 21.90
C LYS A 338 14.80 -10.42 22.01
N PHE A 339 15.20 -11.39 22.83
CA PHE A 339 14.43 -12.62 23.05
C PHE A 339 13.09 -12.32 23.70
N ILE A 340 13.07 -11.59 24.83
CA ILE A 340 11.85 -11.19 25.56
C ILE A 340 10.93 -10.40 24.62
N MET A 341 11.47 -9.48 23.84
CA MET A 341 10.70 -8.69 22.86
C MET A 341 10.24 -9.49 21.64
N GLY A 342 10.80 -10.66 21.35
CA GLY A 342 10.49 -11.44 20.14
C GLY A 342 10.95 -10.74 18.86
N HIS A 343 12.18 -10.23 18.87
CA HIS A 343 12.86 -9.75 17.68
C HIS A 343 13.59 -10.92 16.98
N ALA A 344 13.61 -10.88 15.64
CA ALA A 344 14.42 -11.85 14.89
C ALA A 344 15.91 -11.63 15.16
N PHE A 345 16.62 -12.71 15.34
CA PHE A 345 18.08 -12.67 15.41
C PHE A 345 18.64 -12.69 14.00
N GLN A 346 19.60 -11.81 13.72
CA GLN A 346 20.32 -11.81 12.44
C GLN A 346 21.38 -12.93 12.39
N ASP A 347 21.84 -13.40 13.55
CA ASP A 347 22.84 -14.44 13.69
C ASP A 347 22.18 -15.79 14.03
N VAL A 348 22.46 -16.79 13.19
CA VAL A 348 21.95 -18.16 13.31
C VAL A 348 22.38 -18.80 14.65
N SER A 349 23.56 -18.48 15.16
CA SER A 349 24.09 -19.02 16.44
C SER A 349 23.21 -18.60 17.62
N ASN A 350 22.76 -17.34 17.66
CA ASN A 350 21.86 -16.84 18.70
C ASN A 350 20.41 -17.33 18.57
N ALA A 351 19.99 -17.66 17.35
CA ALA A 351 18.65 -18.21 17.10
C ALA A 351 18.55 -19.70 17.49
N VAL A 352 19.62 -20.49 17.29
CA VAL A 352 19.62 -21.94 17.48
C VAL A 352 20.08 -22.35 18.87
N TYR A 353 21.09 -21.67 19.44
CA TYR A 353 21.73 -22.09 20.70
C TYR A 353 21.25 -21.34 21.93
N GLY A 354 20.35 -20.39 21.77
CA GLY A 354 19.90 -19.56 22.88
C GLY A 354 18.76 -20.18 23.70
N HIS A 355 18.95 -21.40 24.24
CA HIS A 355 18.00 -21.96 25.22
C HIS A 355 18.06 -21.14 26.51
N ARG A 356 17.07 -20.27 26.69
CA ARG A 356 16.89 -19.47 27.91
C ARG A 356 15.80 -20.08 28.75
N THR A 357 16.16 -20.44 29.99
CA THR A 357 15.14 -20.90 30.94
C THR A 357 14.30 -19.75 31.41
N LEU A 358 13.04 -20.01 31.79
CA LEU A 358 12.15 -19.00 32.33
C LEU A 358 12.75 -18.30 33.56
N ASP A 359 13.42 -19.05 34.42
CA ASP A 359 14.04 -18.51 35.64
C ASP A 359 15.16 -17.53 35.32
N TYR A 360 16.02 -17.87 34.36
CA TYR A 360 17.07 -16.97 33.88
C TYR A 360 16.44 -15.67 33.31
N LEU A 361 15.35 -15.78 32.53
CA LEU A 361 14.68 -14.58 31.98
C LEU A 361 14.02 -13.75 33.10
N LYS A 362 13.53 -14.37 34.17
CA LYS A 362 13.03 -13.65 35.36
C LYS A 362 14.14 -12.87 36.07
N GLU A 363 15.33 -13.46 36.18
CA GLU A 363 16.49 -12.74 36.70
C GLU A 363 16.83 -11.53 35.85
N GLN A 364 16.83 -11.69 34.51
CA GLN A 364 17.13 -10.59 33.61
C GLN A 364 16.11 -9.46 33.69
N ILE A 365 14.80 -9.75 33.69
CA ILE A 365 13.76 -8.71 33.78
C ILE A 365 13.76 -8.06 35.18
N GLY A 366 14.16 -8.82 36.22
CA GLY A 366 14.30 -8.33 37.58
C GLY A 366 15.39 -7.27 37.80
N LEU A 367 16.30 -7.10 36.83
CA LEU A 367 17.30 -6.03 36.85
C LEU A 367 16.67 -4.66 36.62
N ILE A 368 15.50 -4.60 35.99
CA ILE A 368 14.80 -3.34 35.67
C ILE A 368 14.34 -2.69 36.97
N LYS A 369 14.88 -1.51 37.26
CA LYS A 369 14.50 -0.74 38.44
C LYS A 369 13.14 -0.07 38.25
N VAL A 370 12.31 -0.14 39.27
CA VAL A 370 10.98 0.49 39.29
C VAL A 370 11.05 1.85 39.97
N ASN A 371 10.76 2.89 39.23
CA ASN A 371 10.67 4.25 39.77
C ASN A 371 9.20 4.52 40.12
N LYS A 372 8.79 4.15 41.36
CA LYS A 372 7.46 4.50 41.90
C LYS A 372 7.44 5.90 42.44
#